data_76391f4f854e110d26c3d856993d5bdd
#
_entry.id   76391f4f854e110d26c3d856993d5bdd
#
_cell.length_a   1.000
_cell.length_b   1.000
_cell.length_c   1.000
_cell.angle_alpha   90.00
_cell.angle_beta   90.00
_cell.angle_gamma   90.00
#
_symmetry.space_group_name_H-M   'P 1'
#
loop_
_entity.id
_entity.type
_entity.pdbx_description
1 polymer ?
#
loop_
_entity_poly.entity_id
_entity_poly.type
_entity_poly.pdbx_seq_one_letter_code
_entity_poly.pdbx_strand_id
1 'polypeptide(L)'
;MVKPQDPRFRDKDTEDFYHGEKVLKFQELSRSDKQDAHRKVVLIYQAKSWKEITLYFPYGASGSRLEKIGDKGQHSIRLSKKYRLLFWWDKKQQCSYDIWIDPHSKKYGK
;
A
#
# COMPACT_ATOMS: atom_id res chain seq x y z
N MET A 1 -15.40 15.31 -15.93
CA MET A 1 -15.67 13.88 -16.12
C MET A 1 -15.06 13.07 -14.99
N VAL A 2 -15.82 12.18 -14.41
CA VAL A 2 -15.37 11.40 -13.29
C VAL A 2 -14.75 10.11 -13.80
N LYS A 3 -13.53 9.82 -13.36
CA LYS A 3 -12.91 8.55 -13.69
C LYS A 3 -13.60 7.43 -12.95
N PRO A 4 -13.84 6.29 -13.60
CA PRO A 4 -14.32 5.11 -12.85
C PRO A 4 -13.32 4.74 -11.78
N GLN A 5 -13.80 4.34 -10.64
CA GLN A 5 -12.92 3.87 -9.59
C GLN A 5 -12.36 2.50 -9.95
N ASP A 6 -11.06 2.34 -9.76
CA ASP A 6 -10.40 1.07 -9.99
C ASP A 6 -10.74 0.13 -8.83
N PRO A 7 -11.40 -1.00 -9.11
CA PRO A 7 -11.84 -1.89 -8.03
C PRO A 7 -10.69 -2.55 -7.27
N ARG A 8 -9.47 -2.46 -7.75
CA ARG A 8 -8.33 -3.01 -7.03
C ARG A 8 -7.94 -2.17 -5.83
N PHE A 9 -8.36 -0.91 -5.78
CA PHE A 9 -8.11 -0.05 -4.60
C PHE A 9 -9.31 -0.13 -3.67
N ARG A 10 -9.03 -0.24 -2.37
CA ARG A 10 -10.12 -0.29 -1.40
C ARG A 10 -10.86 1.04 -1.31
N ASP A 11 -10.12 2.15 -1.41
CA ASP A 11 -10.75 3.46 -1.29
C ASP A 11 -10.23 4.43 -2.34
N LYS A 12 -10.98 5.50 -2.51
CA LYS A 12 -10.66 6.49 -3.51
C LYS A 12 -9.41 7.28 -3.16
N ASP A 13 -9.15 7.48 -1.88
CA ASP A 13 -7.98 8.25 -1.46
C ASP A 13 -6.69 7.56 -1.89
N THR A 14 -6.60 6.25 -1.72
CA THR A 14 -5.41 5.52 -2.16
C THR A 14 -5.27 5.56 -3.67
N GLU A 15 -6.39 5.42 -4.37
CA GLU A 15 -6.36 5.49 -5.83
C GLU A 15 -5.89 6.86 -6.32
N ASP A 16 -6.42 7.93 -5.71
CA ASP A 16 -6.01 9.28 -6.09
C ASP A 16 -4.52 9.47 -5.81
N PHE A 17 -4.05 8.97 -4.69
CA PHE A 17 -2.64 9.06 -4.35
C PHE A 17 -1.78 8.32 -5.38
N TYR A 18 -2.24 7.14 -5.82
CA TYR A 18 -1.55 6.40 -6.87
C TYR A 18 -1.41 7.23 -8.15
N HIS A 19 -2.45 7.98 -8.48
CA HIS A 19 -2.44 8.80 -9.70
C HIS A 19 -1.70 10.13 -9.51
N GLY A 20 -1.10 10.35 -8.35
CA GLY A 20 -0.31 11.56 -8.12
C GLY A 20 -1.13 12.75 -7.65
N GLU A 21 -2.38 12.55 -7.30
CA GLU A 21 -3.23 13.63 -6.84
C GLU A 21 -3.01 13.92 -5.37
N LYS A 22 -3.27 15.16 -4.99
CA LYS A 22 -3.16 15.57 -3.60
C LYS A 22 -4.31 14.99 -2.80
N VAL A 23 -3.97 14.34 -1.68
CA VAL A 23 -4.98 13.74 -0.81
C VAL A 23 -4.80 14.32 0.58
N LEU A 24 -5.84 14.99 1.07
CA LEU A 24 -5.79 15.65 2.37
C LEU A 24 -5.51 14.68 3.51
N LYS A 25 -6.04 13.47 3.40
CA LYS A 25 -5.86 12.44 4.41
C LYS A 25 -4.40 12.09 4.65
N PHE A 26 -3.54 12.35 3.68
CA PHE A 26 -2.12 11.98 3.76
C PHE A 26 -1.20 13.17 3.91
N GLN A 27 -1.72 14.29 4.39
CA GLN A 27 -0.92 15.52 4.54
C GLN A 27 0.20 15.39 5.55
N GLU A 28 0.07 14.50 6.51
CA GLU A 28 1.10 14.37 7.54
C GLU A 28 2.36 13.69 7.03
N LEU A 29 2.31 13.11 5.85
CA LEU A 29 3.52 12.60 5.23
C LEU A 29 4.40 13.77 4.79
N SER A 30 5.68 13.71 5.12
CA SER A 30 6.62 14.68 4.60
C SER A 30 6.74 14.55 3.10
N ARG A 31 7.36 15.53 2.44
CA ARG A 31 7.53 15.48 1.00
C ARG A 31 8.27 14.22 0.56
N SER A 32 9.38 13.92 1.24
CA SER A 32 10.16 12.74 0.88
C SER A 32 9.38 11.45 1.19
N ASP A 33 8.63 11.43 2.29
CA ASP A 33 7.81 10.26 2.60
C ASP A 33 6.70 10.06 1.59
N LYS A 34 6.11 11.14 1.08
CA LYS A 34 5.10 11.04 0.02
C LYS A 34 5.67 10.44 -1.24
N GLN A 35 6.85 10.88 -1.63
CA GLN A 35 7.49 10.34 -2.83
C GLN A 35 7.81 8.86 -2.67
N ASP A 36 8.34 8.49 -1.51
CA ASP A 36 8.66 7.09 -1.25
C ASP A 36 7.40 6.25 -1.15
N ALA A 37 6.37 6.76 -0.50
CA ALA A 37 5.10 6.05 -0.38
C ALA A 37 4.46 5.84 -1.76
N HIS A 38 4.50 6.86 -2.59
CA HIS A 38 3.95 6.76 -3.94
C HIS A 38 4.67 5.67 -4.73
N ARG A 39 6.00 5.64 -4.64
CA ARG A 39 6.77 4.61 -5.31
C ARG A 39 6.36 3.21 -4.85
N LYS A 40 6.14 3.05 -3.55
CA LYS A 40 5.74 1.75 -3.02
C LYS A 40 4.36 1.34 -3.50
N VAL A 41 3.42 2.27 -3.52
CA VAL A 41 2.09 1.97 -4.05
C VAL A 41 2.16 1.54 -5.51
N VAL A 42 2.94 2.25 -6.30
CA VAL A 42 3.11 1.92 -7.71
C VAL A 42 3.70 0.53 -7.88
N LEU A 43 4.74 0.21 -7.12
CA LEU A 43 5.37 -1.10 -7.21
C LEU A 43 4.40 -2.23 -6.87
N ILE A 44 3.61 -2.05 -5.81
CA ILE A 44 2.63 -3.06 -5.41
C ILE A 44 1.54 -3.21 -6.47
N TYR A 45 1.02 -2.09 -6.96
CA TYR A 45 -0.05 -2.13 -7.95
C TYR A 45 0.41 -2.76 -9.26
N GLN A 46 1.62 -2.48 -9.69
CA GLN A 46 2.12 -2.92 -10.99
C GLN A 46 2.83 -4.26 -10.96
N ALA A 47 3.06 -4.84 -9.79
CA ALA A 47 3.73 -6.12 -9.68
C ALA A 47 2.93 -7.20 -10.42
N LYS A 48 3.63 -8.02 -11.16
CA LYS A 48 3.02 -9.09 -11.97
C LYS A 48 3.25 -10.48 -11.38
N SER A 49 4.03 -10.57 -10.30
CA SER A 49 4.26 -11.83 -9.61
C SER A 49 4.55 -11.56 -8.15
N TRP A 50 4.30 -12.56 -7.33
CA TRP A 50 4.65 -12.45 -5.91
C TRP A 50 6.15 -12.34 -5.73
N LYS A 51 6.91 -12.96 -6.59
CA LYS A 51 8.35 -12.88 -6.53
C LYS A 51 8.85 -11.46 -6.67
N GLU A 52 8.24 -10.67 -7.55
CA GLU A 52 8.59 -9.25 -7.67
C GLU A 52 8.40 -8.52 -6.36
N ILE A 53 7.27 -8.77 -5.71
CA ILE A 53 6.97 -8.10 -4.46
C ILE A 53 8.01 -8.42 -3.40
N THR A 54 8.37 -9.69 -3.28
CA THR A 54 9.35 -10.08 -2.27
C THR A 54 10.77 -9.62 -2.60
N LEU A 55 11.05 -9.37 -3.87
CA LEU A 55 12.34 -8.78 -4.25
C LEU A 55 12.41 -7.31 -3.84
N TYR A 56 11.33 -6.57 -4.07
CA TYR A 56 11.30 -5.16 -3.70
C TYR A 56 11.16 -4.97 -2.19
N PHE A 57 10.42 -5.84 -1.54
CA PHE A 57 10.08 -5.72 -0.12
C PHE A 57 10.30 -7.05 0.57
N PRO A 58 11.54 -7.37 0.95
CA PRO A 58 11.79 -8.63 1.66
C PRO A 58 11.05 -8.67 2.99
N TYR A 59 10.72 -9.87 3.44
CA TYR A 59 10.09 -10.04 4.74
C TYR A 59 11.00 -9.54 5.86
N GLY A 60 10.38 -9.02 6.89
CA GLY A 60 11.12 -8.57 8.06
C GLY A 60 10.31 -7.58 8.86
N ALA A 61 10.85 -7.21 10.01
CA ALA A 61 10.11 -6.37 10.94
C ALA A 61 10.57 -4.92 10.95
N SER A 62 11.53 -4.54 10.15
CA SER A 62 12.05 -3.19 10.20
C SER A 62 12.00 -2.51 8.84
N GLY A 63 11.88 -1.19 8.86
CA GLY A 63 11.89 -0.38 7.66
C GLY A 63 10.69 -0.66 6.76
N SER A 64 10.95 -0.66 5.46
CA SER A 64 9.90 -0.85 4.47
C SER A 64 9.75 -2.31 4.08
N ARG A 65 9.77 -3.17 5.06
CA ARG A 65 9.72 -4.59 4.79
C ARG A 65 8.30 -5.10 4.79
N LEU A 66 8.13 -6.21 4.09
CA LEU A 66 6.84 -6.87 3.97
C LEU A 66 6.50 -7.60 5.26
N GLU A 67 5.30 -7.40 5.77
CA GLU A 67 4.82 -8.06 6.97
C GLU A 67 3.49 -8.74 6.69
N LYS A 68 3.31 -9.93 7.24
CA LYS A 68 2.02 -10.60 7.19
C LYS A 68 1.08 -9.99 8.21
N ILE A 69 -0.18 -9.81 7.82
CA ILE A 69 -1.23 -9.37 8.73
C ILE A 69 -2.15 -10.56 8.95
N GLY A 70 -2.06 -11.18 10.11
CA GLY A 70 -2.83 -12.38 10.37
C GLY A 70 -2.33 -13.56 9.56
N ASP A 71 -3.19 -14.52 9.29
CA ASP A 71 -2.81 -15.73 8.58
C ASP A 71 -3.64 -15.98 7.31
N LYS A 72 -4.35 -14.96 6.84
CA LYS A 72 -5.25 -15.13 5.70
C LYS A 72 -4.71 -14.61 4.37
N GLY A 73 -3.52 -14.02 4.38
CA GLY A 73 -2.91 -13.58 3.14
C GLY A 73 -2.81 -12.08 2.94
N GLN A 74 -3.25 -11.30 3.92
CA GLN A 74 -3.07 -9.85 3.83
C GLN A 74 -1.65 -9.50 4.24
N HIS A 75 -1.10 -8.49 3.59
CA HIS A 75 0.26 -8.01 3.87
C HIS A 75 0.27 -6.52 4.02
N SER A 76 1.30 -6.01 4.69
CA SER A 76 1.47 -4.58 4.83
C SER A 76 2.92 -4.19 4.62
N ILE A 77 3.11 -2.93 4.24
CA ILE A 77 4.41 -2.31 4.10
C ILE A 77 4.33 -0.96 4.81
N ARG A 78 5.28 -0.70 5.69
CA ARG A 78 5.30 0.58 6.39
C ARG A 78 5.65 1.71 5.43
N LEU A 79 4.88 2.77 5.45
CA LEU A 79 5.16 3.97 4.66
C LEU A 79 5.82 5.05 5.50
N SER A 80 5.43 5.14 6.77
CA SER A 80 5.99 6.08 7.73
C SER A 80 5.57 5.63 9.12
N LYS A 81 5.85 6.44 10.12
CA LYS A 81 5.43 6.11 11.48
C LYS A 81 3.91 6.00 11.60
N LYS A 82 3.17 6.74 10.78
CA LYS A 82 1.72 6.82 10.90
C LYS A 82 0.94 6.14 9.78
N TYR A 83 1.62 5.68 8.75
CA TYR A 83 0.92 5.15 7.59
C TYR A 83 1.47 3.80 7.19
N ARG A 84 0.56 2.92 6.77
CA ARG A 84 0.90 1.60 6.25
C ARG A 84 0.15 1.37 4.96
N LEU A 85 0.78 0.68 4.02
CA LEU A 85 0.14 0.22 2.80
C LEU A 85 -0.29 -1.22 3.01
N LEU A 86 -1.58 -1.50 2.86
CA LEU A 86 -2.11 -2.84 3.02
C LEU A 86 -2.64 -3.34 1.69
N PHE A 87 -2.51 -4.64 1.47
CA PHE A 87 -2.98 -5.23 0.23
C PHE A 87 -3.10 -6.74 0.40
N TRP A 88 -3.87 -7.34 -0.53
CA TRP A 88 -3.97 -8.78 -0.67
C TRP A 88 -3.38 -9.17 -2.01
N TRP A 89 -2.99 -10.41 -2.15
CA TRP A 89 -2.45 -10.91 -3.41
C TRP A 89 -3.38 -11.97 -3.99
N ASP A 90 -3.77 -11.78 -5.26
CA ASP A 90 -4.60 -12.74 -5.97
C ASP A 90 -3.70 -13.68 -6.76
N LYS A 91 -3.65 -14.93 -6.34
CA LYS A 91 -2.77 -15.91 -6.96
C LYS A 91 -3.21 -16.28 -8.37
N LYS A 92 -4.49 -16.21 -8.64
CA LYS A 92 -5.01 -16.56 -9.96
C LYS A 92 -4.71 -15.46 -10.98
N GLN A 93 -4.94 -14.22 -10.59
CA GLN A 93 -4.73 -13.09 -11.47
C GLN A 93 -3.31 -12.56 -11.42
N GLN A 94 -2.53 -13.02 -10.47
CA GLN A 94 -1.15 -12.54 -10.26
C GLN A 94 -1.12 -11.04 -10.13
N CYS A 95 -1.91 -10.51 -9.21
CA CYS A 95 -1.95 -9.09 -8.94
C CYS A 95 -2.41 -8.82 -7.52
N SER A 96 -2.05 -7.64 -7.03
CA SER A 96 -2.52 -7.16 -5.74
C SER A 96 -3.93 -6.61 -5.86
N TYR A 97 -4.68 -6.65 -4.77
CA TYR A 97 -6.03 -6.08 -4.74
C TYR A 97 -6.35 -5.64 -3.32
N ASP A 98 -7.47 -4.97 -3.17
CA ASP A 98 -7.90 -4.39 -1.89
C ASP A 98 -6.78 -3.55 -1.30
N ILE A 99 -6.18 -2.73 -2.15
CA ILE A 99 -5.01 -1.92 -1.83
C ILE A 99 -5.48 -0.64 -1.14
N TRP A 100 -4.89 -0.32 0.01
CA TRP A 100 -5.24 0.92 0.66
C TRP A 100 -4.15 1.38 1.61
N ILE A 101 -4.12 2.69 1.83
CA ILE A 101 -3.19 3.30 2.78
C ILE A 101 -3.95 3.56 4.06
N ASP A 102 -3.52 2.92 5.13
CA ASP A 102 -4.14 3.08 6.43
C ASP A 102 -3.34 4.09 7.25
N PRO A 103 -3.97 5.17 7.69
CA PRO A 103 -3.31 6.06 8.63
C PRO A 103 -3.20 5.33 9.96
N HIS A 104 -2.08 4.69 10.18
CA HIS A 104 -1.84 3.81 11.32
C HIS A 104 -2.36 4.44 12.62
N SER A 105 -3.54 4.04 13.02
CA SER A 105 -4.18 4.57 14.21
C SER A 105 -3.73 3.79 15.44
N LYS A 106 -4.10 4.29 16.61
CA LYS A 106 -3.79 3.61 17.86
C LYS A 106 -4.38 2.21 17.94
N LYS A 107 -5.37 1.93 17.12
CA LYS A 107 -5.99 0.60 17.11
C LYS A 107 -5.02 -0.49 16.75
N TYR A 108 -4.05 -0.19 15.94
CA TYR A 108 -3.07 -1.19 15.52
C TYR A 108 -1.94 -1.35 16.53
N GLY A 109 -1.78 -0.40 17.41
CA GLY A 109 -0.75 -0.48 18.42
C GLY A 109 -1.07 -1.42 19.55
N LYS A 110 -2.20 -2.02 19.49
CA LYS A 110 -2.62 -2.96 20.53
C LYS A 110 -2.02 -4.32 20.36
#